data_149278cb66b3bbb617f1b06ab116713b
#
_entry.id   149278cb66b3bbb617f1b06ab116713b
#
_cell.length_a   1.000
_cell.length_b   1.000
_cell.length_c   1.000
_cell.angle_alpha   90.00
_cell.angle_beta   90.00
_cell.angle_gamma   90.00
#
_symmetry.space_group_name_H-M   'P 1'
#
loop_
_entity.id
_entity.type
_entity.pdbx_description
1 polymer ?
#
loop_
_entity_poly.entity_id
_entity_poly.type
_entity_poly.pdbx_seq_one_letter_code
_entity_poly.pdbx_strand_id
1 'polypeptide(L)'
;MNGSLALVGSGEYLPAMAEFEKSLIDDGVRNGKQAKYIQIPTAAGRESEDRLKYWENLGKRQGDLLGIETIFLPIFNREDANNPDLANQIADSALMYMSGGDPHYLAQTLMGTLVWDAIVGNWLGGASLAGCSAGAMVLSSHIPNFRLLKSTPTAGLNLLPEIRVIPHFNKFFKWIPESAAKLLLHVPDGSILIGVDELTAIVKRSGDDDWVVCGQAKVHVLNGLPDRQLIDGERIFLSRPASSL
;
A
#
# COMPACT_ATOMS: atom_id res chain seq x y z
N MET A 1 -19.70 -3.55 4.10
CA MET A 1 -18.93 -3.11 2.92
C MET A 1 -17.47 -3.03 3.32
N ASN A 2 -16.56 -3.48 2.45
CA ASN A 2 -15.13 -3.29 2.70
C ASN A 2 -14.80 -1.78 2.68
N GLY A 3 -13.82 -1.37 3.47
CA GLY A 3 -13.34 0.00 3.44
C GLY A 3 -12.60 0.36 2.16
N SER A 4 -12.19 1.62 2.02
CA SER A 4 -11.36 2.06 0.92
C SER A 4 -10.00 1.39 0.93
N LEU A 5 -9.44 1.12 -0.26
CA LEU A 5 -8.12 0.49 -0.42
C LEU A 5 -7.26 1.32 -1.35
N ALA A 6 -6.07 1.73 -0.89
CA ALA A 6 -5.18 2.62 -1.62
C ALA A 6 -3.81 2.01 -1.89
N LEU A 7 -3.33 2.16 -3.13
CA LEU A 7 -2.00 1.80 -3.58
C LEU A 7 -1.23 3.10 -3.88
N VAL A 8 -0.22 3.39 -3.07
CA VAL A 8 0.50 4.68 -3.08
C VAL A 8 1.92 4.48 -3.61
N GLY A 9 2.34 5.30 -4.56
CA GLY A 9 3.67 5.22 -5.17
C GLY A 9 4.79 5.63 -4.21
N SER A 10 4.61 6.74 -3.51
CA SER A 10 5.45 7.22 -2.39
C SER A 10 4.85 8.47 -1.76
N GLY A 11 5.51 9.00 -0.74
CA GLY A 11 5.15 10.27 -0.12
C GLY A 11 4.36 10.12 1.17
N GLU A 12 4.44 8.93 1.78
CA GLU A 12 3.81 8.67 3.08
C GLU A 12 4.23 9.70 4.13
N TYR A 13 3.24 10.16 4.88
CA TYR A 13 3.41 11.12 5.98
C TYR A 13 3.97 12.49 5.54
N LEU A 14 3.92 12.81 4.24
CA LEU A 14 4.32 14.13 3.75
C LEU A 14 3.12 15.08 3.67
N PRO A 15 3.30 16.38 3.97
CA PRO A 15 2.22 17.37 3.84
C PRO A 15 1.56 17.39 2.47
N ALA A 16 2.31 17.06 1.40
CA ALA A 16 1.80 16.96 0.03
C ALA A 16 0.72 15.87 -0.15
N MET A 17 0.66 14.87 0.75
CA MET A 17 -0.31 13.79 0.74
C MET A 17 -1.38 13.93 1.84
N ALA A 18 -1.37 15.03 2.60
CA ALA A 18 -2.27 15.21 3.75
C ALA A 18 -3.76 15.18 3.35
N GLU A 19 -4.14 15.86 2.28
CA GLU A 19 -5.54 15.86 1.81
C GLU A 19 -5.98 14.47 1.36
N PHE A 20 -5.10 13.73 0.70
CA PHE A 20 -5.34 12.36 0.30
C PHE A 20 -5.52 11.44 1.52
N GLU A 21 -4.60 11.48 2.49
CA GLU A 21 -4.69 10.68 3.73
C GLU A 21 -5.95 11.06 4.52
N LYS A 22 -6.27 12.36 4.62
CA LYS A 22 -7.51 12.85 5.21
C LYS A 22 -8.74 12.23 4.55
N SER A 23 -8.76 12.17 3.22
CA SER A 23 -9.89 11.58 2.48
C SER A 23 -10.11 10.10 2.81
N LEU A 24 -9.05 9.35 3.06
CA LEU A 24 -9.14 7.94 3.48
C LEU A 24 -9.65 7.80 4.92
N ILE A 25 -9.22 8.70 5.81
CA ILE A 25 -9.73 8.77 7.19
C ILE A 25 -11.22 9.07 7.17
N ASP A 26 -11.65 10.06 6.37
CA ASP A 26 -13.05 10.43 6.24
C ASP A 26 -13.90 9.28 5.66
N ASP A 27 -13.35 8.47 4.77
CA ASP A 27 -14.01 7.25 4.28
C ASP A 27 -14.26 6.26 5.44
N GLY A 28 -13.24 5.98 6.25
CA GLY A 28 -13.38 5.10 7.41
C GLY A 28 -14.37 5.64 8.44
N VAL A 29 -14.32 6.94 8.73
CA VAL A 29 -15.28 7.59 9.65
C VAL A 29 -16.72 7.51 9.12
N ARG A 30 -16.94 7.73 7.82
CA ARG A 30 -18.26 7.55 7.19
C ARG A 30 -18.79 6.12 7.31
N ASN A 31 -17.88 5.14 7.36
CA ASN A 31 -18.21 3.74 7.59
C ASN A 31 -18.35 3.37 9.08
N GLY A 32 -18.37 4.36 9.98
CA GLY A 32 -18.60 4.19 11.42
C GLY A 32 -17.34 3.90 12.23
N LYS A 33 -16.14 4.07 11.69
CA LYS A 33 -14.88 3.91 12.42
C LYS A 33 -14.52 5.17 13.20
N GLN A 34 -13.75 5.00 14.28
CA GLN A 34 -13.21 6.12 15.05
C GLN A 34 -12.16 6.86 14.22
N ALA A 35 -12.10 8.19 14.36
CA ALA A 35 -11.10 9.05 13.73
C ALA A 35 -9.71 8.79 14.31
N LYS A 36 -9.15 7.63 14.02
CA LYS A 36 -7.86 7.13 14.49
C LYS A 36 -7.03 6.64 13.30
N TYR A 37 -5.78 7.05 13.23
CA TYR A 37 -4.83 6.75 12.16
C TYR A 37 -3.72 5.83 12.67
N ILE A 38 -3.68 4.60 12.21
CA ILE A 38 -2.65 3.62 12.54
C ILE A 38 -1.56 3.61 11.48
N GLN A 39 -0.33 3.90 11.86
CA GLN A 39 0.86 3.87 11.03
C GLN A 39 1.65 2.61 11.30
N ILE A 40 1.93 1.83 10.26
CA ILE A 40 2.56 0.49 10.34
C ILE A 40 3.91 0.52 9.63
N PRO A 41 5.03 0.70 10.36
CA PRO A 41 6.37 0.89 9.80
C PRO A 41 7.10 -0.43 9.52
N THR A 42 6.43 -1.56 9.52
CA THR A 42 7.03 -2.91 9.47
C THR A 42 8.03 -3.10 8.33
N ALA A 43 7.79 -2.48 7.16
CA ALA A 43 8.75 -2.57 6.04
C ALA A 43 10.12 -1.98 6.37
N ALA A 44 10.19 -1.02 7.29
CA ALA A 44 11.41 -0.39 7.78
C ALA A 44 11.97 -1.07 9.05
N GLY A 45 11.38 -2.15 9.54
CA GLY A 45 11.68 -2.76 10.83
C GLY A 45 13.14 -3.23 11.03
N ARG A 46 13.93 -3.31 9.95
CA ARG A 46 15.36 -3.62 10.00
C ARG A 46 16.27 -2.40 9.85
N GLU A 47 15.70 -1.21 9.73
CA GLU A 47 16.47 0.02 9.69
C GLU A 47 17.03 0.37 11.08
N SER A 48 17.96 1.33 11.13
CA SER A 48 18.53 1.79 12.41
C SER A 48 17.48 2.48 13.28
N GLU A 49 17.70 2.50 14.59
CA GLU A 49 16.83 3.19 15.55
C GLU A 49 16.59 4.65 15.16
N ASP A 50 17.61 5.36 14.67
CA ASP A 50 17.50 6.74 14.19
C ASP A 50 16.53 6.86 12.99
N ARG A 51 16.55 5.86 12.10
CA ARG A 51 15.62 5.83 10.95
C ARG A 51 14.21 5.51 11.39
N LEU A 52 14.01 4.58 12.30
CA LEU A 52 12.69 4.28 12.87
C LEU A 52 12.12 5.50 13.60
N LYS A 53 12.94 6.19 14.38
CA LYS A 53 12.56 7.44 15.05
C LYS A 53 12.26 8.58 14.07
N TYR A 54 12.98 8.64 12.95
CA TYR A 54 12.65 9.58 11.86
C TYR A 54 11.25 9.32 11.29
N TRP A 55 10.91 8.06 11.00
CA TRP A 55 9.58 7.68 10.50
C TRP A 55 8.48 7.97 11.52
N GLU A 56 8.70 7.64 12.78
CA GLU A 56 7.77 7.97 13.88
C GLU A 56 7.49 9.47 13.96
N ASN A 57 8.56 10.30 13.97
CA ASN A 57 8.42 11.76 14.02
C ASN A 57 7.72 12.32 12.77
N LEU A 58 7.98 11.75 11.60
CA LEU A 58 7.32 12.18 10.36
C LEU A 58 5.83 11.87 10.42
N GLY A 59 5.48 10.65 10.82
CA GLY A 59 4.11 10.22 10.99
C GLY A 59 3.35 11.02 12.05
N LYS A 60 3.99 11.33 13.19
CA LYS A 60 3.40 12.18 14.23
C LYS A 60 3.08 13.58 13.71
N ARG A 61 4.02 14.21 12.99
CA ARG A 61 3.78 15.55 12.39
C ARG A 61 2.62 15.52 11.40
N GLN A 62 2.48 14.45 10.63
CA GLN A 62 1.36 14.29 9.72
C GLN A 62 0.04 14.17 10.49
N GLY A 63 0.00 13.40 11.58
CA GLY A 63 -1.16 13.32 12.45
C GLY A 63 -1.53 14.66 13.09
N ASP A 64 -0.53 15.40 13.58
CA ASP A 64 -0.72 16.75 14.12
C ASP A 64 -1.31 17.70 13.06
N LEU A 65 -0.79 17.64 11.81
CA LEU A 65 -1.30 18.42 10.67
C LEU A 65 -2.75 18.10 10.36
N LEU A 66 -3.11 16.82 10.42
CA LEU A 66 -4.46 16.33 10.15
C LEU A 66 -5.43 16.55 11.32
N GLY A 67 -4.93 16.87 12.51
CA GLY A 67 -5.73 17.00 13.74
C GLY A 67 -6.37 15.66 14.15
N ILE A 68 -5.69 14.54 13.94
CA ILE A 68 -6.21 13.17 14.14
C ILE A 68 -5.34 12.42 15.15
N GLU A 69 -5.99 11.64 16.02
CA GLU A 69 -5.27 10.68 16.85
C GLU A 69 -4.47 9.71 15.98
N THR A 70 -3.15 9.70 16.17
CA THR A 70 -2.23 8.92 15.36
C THR A 70 -1.40 8.02 16.26
N ILE A 71 -1.36 6.73 15.90
CA ILE A 71 -0.59 5.71 16.59
C ILE A 71 0.44 5.15 15.63
N PHE A 72 1.72 5.38 15.93
CA PHE A 72 2.82 4.69 15.28
C PHE A 72 2.97 3.33 15.95
N LEU A 73 2.57 2.26 15.26
CA LEU A 73 2.48 0.92 15.83
C LEU A 73 3.82 0.18 15.63
N PRO A 74 4.60 -0.10 16.68
CA PRO A 74 5.96 -0.60 16.58
C PRO A 74 6.01 -2.10 16.26
N ILE A 75 5.55 -2.47 15.09
CA ILE A 75 5.61 -3.85 14.58
C ILE A 75 6.86 -3.97 13.72
N PHE A 76 7.99 -4.33 14.34
CA PHE A 76 9.28 -4.38 13.66
C PHE A 76 9.73 -5.80 13.29
N ASN A 77 9.14 -6.82 13.88
CA ASN A 77 9.48 -8.22 13.63
C ASN A 77 8.24 -9.12 13.76
N ARG A 78 8.42 -10.42 13.55
CA ARG A 78 7.33 -11.39 13.55
C ARG A 78 6.74 -11.66 14.95
N GLU A 79 7.52 -11.46 16.01
CA GLU A 79 7.04 -11.56 17.40
C GLU A 79 6.05 -10.42 17.68
N ASP A 80 6.42 -9.18 17.33
CA ASP A 80 5.53 -8.03 17.42
C ASP A 80 4.24 -8.25 16.61
N ALA A 81 4.37 -8.81 15.39
CA ALA A 81 3.22 -9.10 14.53
C ALA A 81 2.27 -10.17 15.09
N ASN A 82 2.70 -10.97 16.07
CA ASN A 82 1.87 -11.93 16.80
C ASN A 82 1.51 -11.46 18.21
N ASN A 83 1.83 -10.22 18.57
CA ASN A 83 1.45 -9.65 19.86
C ASN A 83 -0.03 -9.23 19.83
N PRO A 84 -0.91 -9.82 20.68
CA PRO A 84 -2.32 -9.50 20.70
C PRO A 84 -2.61 -8.05 21.11
N ASP A 85 -1.77 -7.44 21.96
CA ASP A 85 -1.97 -6.05 22.38
C ASP A 85 -1.72 -5.07 21.23
N LEU A 86 -0.75 -5.36 20.35
CA LEU A 86 -0.51 -4.58 19.13
C LEU A 86 -1.63 -4.80 18.10
N ALA A 87 -2.09 -6.03 17.94
CA ALA A 87 -3.21 -6.34 17.05
C ALA A 87 -4.52 -5.64 17.50
N ASN A 88 -4.78 -5.60 18.80
CA ASN A 88 -5.96 -4.94 19.36
C ASN A 88 -5.98 -3.42 19.15
N GLN A 89 -4.82 -2.75 19.06
CA GLN A 89 -4.74 -1.32 18.79
C GLN A 89 -5.24 -0.93 17.39
N ILE A 90 -5.25 -1.88 16.45
CA ILE A 90 -5.76 -1.69 15.08
C ILE A 90 -7.28 -1.56 15.07
N ALA A 91 -7.95 -2.19 16.01
CA ALA A 91 -9.41 -2.26 16.02
C ALA A 91 -10.05 -0.88 15.96
N ASP A 92 -11.12 -0.79 15.19
CA ASP A 92 -12.00 0.38 15.04
C ASP A 92 -11.29 1.67 14.55
N SER A 93 -10.06 1.59 14.04
CA SER A 93 -9.37 2.73 13.43
C SER A 93 -9.94 3.05 12.04
N ALA A 94 -10.00 4.34 11.68
CA ALA A 94 -10.50 4.80 10.38
C ALA A 94 -9.51 4.51 9.24
N LEU A 95 -8.20 4.61 9.51
CA LEU A 95 -7.15 4.39 8.52
C LEU A 95 -6.01 3.55 9.11
N MET A 96 -5.62 2.52 8.38
CA MET A 96 -4.38 1.77 8.59
C MET A 96 -3.46 2.03 7.40
N TYR A 97 -2.18 2.38 7.65
CA TYR A 97 -1.24 2.77 6.61
C TYR A 97 0.07 2.01 6.75
N MET A 98 0.36 1.12 5.80
CA MET A 98 1.63 0.41 5.71
C MET A 98 2.63 1.25 4.93
N SER A 99 3.70 1.68 5.58
CA SER A 99 4.74 2.53 4.99
C SER A 99 5.70 1.77 4.06
N GLY A 100 6.61 2.52 3.42
CA GLY A 100 7.66 1.99 2.57
C GLY A 100 8.82 1.33 3.33
N GLY A 101 9.73 0.70 2.58
CA GLY A 101 10.90 -0.03 3.06
C GLY A 101 11.16 -1.31 2.26
N ASP A 102 11.44 -2.42 2.92
CA ASP A 102 11.66 -3.73 2.30
C ASP A 102 10.33 -4.52 2.17
N PRO A 103 9.80 -4.71 0.94
CA PRO A 103 8.53 -5.41 0.74
C PRO A 103 8.62 -6.90 1.06
N HIS A 104 9.79 -7.52 0.88
CA HIS A 104 9.99 -8.94 1.21
C HIS A 104 9.97 -9.15 2.72
N TYR A 105 10.62 -8.24 3.46
CA TYR A 105 10.60 -8.26 4.92
C TYR A 105 9.20 -8.03 5.47
N LEU A 106 8.48 -7.06 4.91
CA LEU A 106 7.09 -6.76 5.28
C LEU A 106 6.20 -8.00 5.12
N ALA A 107 6.27 -8.68 3.96
CA ALA A 107 5.51 -9.90 3.72
C ALA A 107 5.84 -11.02 4.72
N GLN A 108 7.15 -11.29 4.93
CA GLN A 108 7.60 -12.33 5.86
C GLN A 108 7.18 -12.05 7.31
N THR A 109 7.14 -10.79 7.68
CA THR A 109 6.78 -10.37 9.03
C THR A 109 5.28 -10.49 9.28
N LEU A 110 4.42 -10.06 8.34
CA LEU A 110 2.98 -9.98 8.56
C LEU A 110 2.20 -11.22 8.14
N MET A 111 2.69 -12.02 7.19
CA MET A 111 1.92 -13.14 6.63
C MET A 111 1.51 -14.15 7.70
N GLY A 112 0.19 -14.40 7.84
CA GLY A 112 -0.39 -15.34 8.78
C GLY A 112 -0.14 -14.98 10.25
N THR A 113 -0.26 -13.71 10.61
CA THR A 113 -0.10 -13.20 11.98
C THR A 113 -1.35 -12.51 12.49
N LEU A 114 -1.45 -12.34 13.80
CA LEU A 114 -2.58 -11.66 14.47
C LEU A 114 -2.75 -10.22 13.96
N VAL A 115 -1.67 -9.50 13.74
CA VAL A 115 -1.70 -8.13 13.22
C VAL A 115 -2.26 -8.09 11.79
N TRP A 116 -1.84 -9.03 10.91
CA TRP A 116 -2.39 -9.08 9.56
C TRP A 116 -3.89 -9.40 9.56
N ASP A 117 -4.31 -10.35 10.38
CA ASP A 117 -5.72 -10.70 10.55
C ASP A 117 -6.53 -9.50 11.06
N ALA A 118 -5.99 -8.73 12.03
CA ALA A 118 -6.62 -7.51 12.54
C ALA A 118 -6.73 -6.42 11.46
N ILE A 119 -5.68 -6.22 10.63
CA ILE A 119 -5.70 -5.27 9.50
C ILE A 119 -6.82 -5.65 8.53
N VAL A 120 -6.83 -6.90 8.08
CA VAL A 120 -7.84 -7.41 7.13
C VAL A 120 -9.24 -7.33 7.73
N GLY A 121 -9.41 -7.77 8.98
CA GLY A 121 -10.70 -7.72 9.67
C GLY A 121 -11.24 -6.30 9.82
N ASN A 122 -10.39 -5.32 10.18
CA ASN A 122 -10.81 -3.93 10.31
C ASN A 122 -11.15 -3.31 8.94
N TRP A 123 -10.38 -3.61 7.88
CA TRP A 123 -10.69 -3.20 6.50
C TRP A 123 -12.00 -3.80 5.98
N LEU A 124 -12.25 -5.09 6.20
CA LEU A 124 -13.53 -5.75 5.87
C LEU A 124 -14.70 -5.14 6.65
N GLY A 125 -14.41 -4.59 7.85
CA GLY A 125 -15.36 -3.87 8.69
C GLY A 125 -15.53 -2.39 8.35
N GLY A 126 -14.96 -1.89 7.24
CA GLY A 126 -15.18 -0.53 6.73
C GLY A 126 -14.04 0.46 6.92
N ALA A 127 -12.95 0.11 7.63
CA ALA A 127 -11.77 0.95 7.77
C ALA A 127 -11.01 1.08 6.43
N SER A 128 -10.39 2.22 6.16
CA SER A 128 -9.50 2.38 5.02
C SER A 128 -8.14 1.69 5.26
N LEU A 129 -7.60 1.08 4.21
CA LEU A 129 -6.25 0.50 4.18
C LEU A 129 -5.44 1.16 3.08
N ALA A 130 -4.26 1.68 3.41
CA ALA A 130 -3.31 2.19 2.44
C ALA A 130 -1.99 1.43 2.52
N GLY A 131 -1.40 1.13 1.37
CA GLY A 131 -0.03 0.65 1.26
C GLY A 131 0.80 1.60 0.41
N CYS A 132 1.95 2.06 0.92
CA CYS A 132 2.87 2.93 0.22
C CYS A 132 4.15 2.19 -0.16
N SER A 133 4.61 2.34 -1.40
CA SER A 133 5.84 1.72 -1.88
C SER A 133 5.87 0.21 -1.59
N ALA A 134 6.69 -0.26 -0.65
CA ALA A 134 6.70 -1.64 -0.18
C ALA A 134 5.32 -2.11 0.30
N GLY A 135 4.58 -1.24 1.01
CA GLY A 135 3.21 -1.51 1.46
C GLY A 135 2.23 -1.74 0.32
N ALA A 136 2.38 -1.05 -0.82
CA ALA A 136 1.57 -1.28 -2.01
C ALA A 136 1.95 -2.60 -2.70
N MET A 137 3.24 -2.89 -2.81
CA MET A 137 3.74 -4.10 -3.46
C MET A 137 3.29 -5.38 -2.74
N VAL A 138 3.29 -5.36 -1.42
CA VAL A 138 3.01 -6.55 -0.60
C VAL A 138 1.57 -7.04 -0.70
N LEU A 139 0.62 -6.18 -1.09
CA LEU A 139 -0.80 -6.54 -1.21
C LEU A 139 -1.09 -7.51 -2.35
N SER A 140 -0.19 -7.64 -3.32
CA SER A 140 -0.29 -8.60 -4.42
C SER A 140 -0.09 -10.05 -3.96
N SER A 141 -0.32 -11.00 -4.87
CA SER A 141 0.03 -12.41 -4.66
C SER A 141 1.54 -12.66 -4.65
N HIS A 142 2.30 -11.88 -5.42
CA HIS A 142 3.75 -12.05 -5.57
C HIS A 142 4.45 -10.69 -5.64
N ILE A 143 5.60 -10.61 -4.97
CA ILE A 143 6.46 -9.43 -4.95
C ILE A 143 7.60 -9.66 -5.93
N PRO A 144 7.80 -8.79 -6.94
CA PRO A 144 8.90 -8.92 -7.88
C PRO A 144 10.25 -8.75 -7.16
N ASN A 145 11.23 -9.57 -7.54
CA ASN A 145 12.57 -9.47 -6.99
C ASN A 145 13.42 -8.55 -7.88
N PHE A 146 13.58 -7.30 -7.46
CA PHE A 146 14.43 -6.32 -8.15
C PHE A 146 15.94 -6.62 -8.05
N ARG A 147 16.34 -7.48 -7.13
CA ARG A 147 17.71 -8.00 -7.06
C ARG A 147 17.79 -9.24 -7.94
N LEU A 148 18.13 -9.09 -9.18
CA LEU A 148 18.21 -10.10 -10.26
C LEU A 148 18.91 -11.44 -9.92
N LEU A 149 19.40 -11.61 -8.71
CA LEU A 149 20.12 -12.80 -8.23
C LEU A 149 19.21 -13.92 -7.69
N LYS A 150 17.91 -13.68 -7.49
CA LYS A 150 16.96 -14.72 -7.07
C LYS A 150 15.82 -14.81 -8.07
N SER A 151 15.72 -15.95 -8.73
CA SER A 151 14.74 -16.23 -9.78
C SER A 151 13.32 -16.47 -9.26
N THR A 152 13.12 -16.66 -7.96
CA THR A 152 11.81 -16.95 -7.37
C THR A 152 11.17 -15.70 -6.76
N PRO A 153 9.96 -15.32 -7.20
CA PRO A 153 9.18 -14.28 -6.56
C PRO A 153 8.90 -14.61 -5.09
N THR A 154 8.86 -13.60 -4.23
CA THR A 154 8.40 -13.76 -2.85
C THR A 154 6.87 -13.70 -2.83
N ALA A 155 6.21 -14.57 -2.06
CA ALA A 155 4.77 -14.48 -1.84
C ALA A 155 4.41 -13.15 -1.15
N GLY A 156 3.39 -12.46 -1.68
CA GLY A 156 2.78 -11.30 -1.05
C GLY A 156 1.66 -11.68 -0.08
N LEU A 157 1.01 -10.69 0.50
CA LEU A 157 -0.10 -10.88 1.46
C LEU A 157 -1.43 -11.27 0.77
N ASN A 158 -1.47 -11.25 -0.56
CA ASN A 158 -2.55 -11.81 -1.40
C ASN A 158 -3.93 -11.15 -1.19
N LEU A 159 -3.97 -9.88 -0.78
CA LEU A 159 -5.22 -9.13 -0.66
C LEU A 159 -5.74 -8.70 -2.05
N LEU A 160 -4.83 -8.39 -2.97
CA LEU A 160 -5.08 -8.05 -4.37
C LEU A 160 -4.32 -9.00 -5.30
N PRO A 161 -4.74 -10.27 -5.44
CA PRO A 161 -3.97 -11.30 -6.12
C PRO A 161 -3.66 -10.98 -7.58
N GLU A 162 -4.54 -10.23 -8.25
CA GLU A 162 -4.46 -9.92 -9.67
C GLU A 162 -3.76 -8.60 -9.99
N ILE A 163 -3.43 -7.77 -8.99
CA ILE A 163 -2.82 -6.45 -9.19
C ILE A 163 -1.40 -6.46 -8.66
N ARG A 164 -0.46 -6.02 -9.50
CA ARG A 164 0.95 -5.80 -9.13
C ARG A 164 1.30 -4.34 -9.28
N VAL A 165 2.07 -3.82 -8.35
CA VAL A 165 2.44 -2.40 -8.30
C VAL A 165 3.94 -2.22 -8.45
N ILE A 166 4.35 -1.31 -9.33
CA ILE A 166 5.68 -0.74 -9.35
C ILE A 166 5.59 0.68 -8.77
N PRO A 167 6.01 0.89 -7.54
CA PRO A 167 6.01 2.21 -6.92
C PRO A 167 7.16 3.07 -7.47
N HIS A 168 7.17 4.37 -7.19
CA HIS A 168 8.15 5.33 -7.67
C HIS A 168 8.37 5.26 -9.19
N PHE A 169 7.32 5.01 -9.96
CA PHE A 169 7.47 4.65 -11.37
C PHE A 169 8.14 5.74 -12.21
N ASN A 170 7.90 7.02 -11.92
CA ASN A 170 8.58 8.15 -12.55
C ASN A 170 10.10 8.18 -12.32
N LYS A 171 10.62 7.40 -11.36
CA LYS A 171 12.06 7.23 -11.09
C LYS A 171 12.58 5.83 -11.41
N PHE A 172 11.69 4.89 -11.72
CA PHE A 172 12.01 3.48 -11.91
C PHE A 172 13.16 3.24 -12.88
N PHE A 173 13.12 3.85 -14.06
CA PHE A 173 14.17 3.70 -15.09
C PHE A 173 15.48 4.41 -14.75
N LYS A 174 15.53 5.25 -13.72
CA LYS A 174 16.77 5.84 -13.21
C LYS A 174 17.55 4.86 -12.34
N TRP A 175 16.85 3.87 -11.76
CA TRP A 175 17.43 2.94 -10.79
C TRP A 175 17.63 1.54 -11.35
N ILE A 176 16.94 1.20 -12.42
CA ILE A 176 16.93 -0.15 -13.00
C ILE A 176 17.35 -0.08 -14.48
N PRO A 177 18.36 -0.86 -14.90
CA PRO A 177 18.73 -0.94 -16.30
C PRO A 177 17.55 -1.36 -17.19
N GLU A 178 17.48 -0.83 -18.41
CA GLU A 178 16.36 -1.09 -19.34
C GLU A 178 16.11 -2.59 -19.59
N SER A 179 17.18 -3.39 -19.67
CA SER A 179 17.09 -4.84 -19.83
C SER A 179 16.40 -5.54 -18.66
N ALA A 180 16.67 -5.07 -17.44
CA ALA A 180 16.04 -5.58 -16.24
C ALA A 180 14.58 -5.08 -16.10
N ALA A 181 14.34 -3.82 -16.52
CA ALA A 181 12.99 -3.25 -16.55
C ALA A 181 12.05 -4.08 -17.45
N LYS A 182 12.49 -4.47 -18.66
CA LYS A 182 11.72 -5.34 -19.58
C LYS A 182 11.32 -6.67 -18.94
N LEU A 183 12.22 -7.28 -18.16
CA LEU A 183 11.93 -8.53 -17.45
C LEU A 183 10.91 -8.33 -16.32
N LEU A 184 11.00 -7.21 -15.60
CA LEU A 184 10.09 -6.87 -14.49
C LEU A 184 8.70 -6.46 -14.98
N LEU A 185 8.62 -5.86 -16.18
CA LEU A 185 7.35 -5.50 -16.83
C LEU A 185 6.66 -6.73 -17.43
N HIS A 186 7.39 -7.84 -17.60
CA HIS A 186 6.78 -9.10 -18.04
C HIS A 186 6.13 -9.83 -16.87
N VAL A 187 4.82 -9.96 -16.92
CA VAL A 187 4.02 -10.65 -15.88
C VAL A 187 3.45 -11.93 -16.47
N PRO A 188 4.11 -13.08 -16.25
CA PRO A 188 3.76 -14.33 -16.92
C PRO A 188 2.41 -14.92 -16.50
N ASP A 189 1.91 -14.58 -15.31
CA ASP A 189 0.62 -15.05 -14.79
C ASP A 189 -0.58 -14.21 -15.26
N GLY A 190 -0.31 -13.21 -16.14
CA GLY A 190 -1.34 -12.33 -16.67
C GLY A 190 -1.95 -11.36 -15.65
N SER A 191 -1.32 -11.12 -14.49
CA SER A 191 -1.76 -10.08 -13.55
C SER A 191 -1.78 -8.71 -14.22
N ILE A 192 -2.61 -7.80 -13.69
CA ILE A 192 -2.59 -6.39 -14.07
C ILE A 192 -1.38 -5.74 -13.42
N LEU A 193 -0.49 -5.17 -14.21
CA LEU A 193 0.68 -4.44 -13.73
C LEU A 193 0.45 -2.95 -13.86
N ILE A 194 0.58 -2.23 -12.76
CA ILE A 194 0.49 -0.77 -12.74
C ILE A 194 1.77 -0.14 -12.19
N GLY A 195 2.17 0.97 -12.79
CA GLY A 195 3.19 1.87 -12.25
C GLY A 195 2.51 3.02 -11.54
N VAL A 196 2.92 3.33 -10.32
CA VAL A 196 2.40 4.48 -9.55
C VAL A 196 3.55 5.44 -9.29
N ASP A 197 3.41 6.68 -9.77
CA ASP A 197 4.40 7.73 -9.59
C ASP A 197 4.48 8.19 -8.13
N GLU A 198 5.56 8.88 -7.79
CA GLU A 198 5.68 9.52 -6.47
C GLU A 198 4.58 10.56 -6.25
N LEU A 199 4.17 10.77 -4.99
CA LEU A 199 3.10 11.67 -4.57
C LEU A 199 1.76 11.40 -5.28
N THR A 200 1.53 10.14 -5.62
CA THR A 200 0.33 9.70 -6.34
C THR A 200 -0.15 8.37 -5.76
N ALA A 201 -1.45 8.18 -5.80
CA ALA A 201 -2.12 6.96 -5.38
C ALA A 201 -3.20 6.56 -6.38
N ILE A 202 -3.59 5.29 -6.35
CA ILE A 202 -4.83 4.82 -6.96
C ILE A 202 -5.67 4.15 -5.88
N VAL A 203 -6.93 4.51 -5.79
CA VAL A 203 -7.82 4.17 -4.68
C VAL A 203 -9.09 3.52 -5.18
N LYS A 204 -9.44 2.37 -4.61
CA LYS A 204 -10.78 1.82 -4.66
C LYS A 204 -11.55 2.30 -3.45
N ARG A 205 -12.53 3.17 -3.64
CA ARG A 205 -13.35 3.68 -2.54
C ARG A 205 -14.32 2.62 -2.03
N SER A 206 -14.73 2.76 -0.78
CA SER A 206 -15.75 1.88 -0.18
C SER A 206 -17.04 1.95 -0.99
N GLY A 207 -17.50 0.79 -1.48
CA GLY A 207 -18.72 0.69 -2.31
C GLY A 207 -18.50 0.90 -3.81
N ASP A 208 -17.34 1.36 -4.26
CA ASP A 208 -17.02 1.51 -5.68
C ASP A 208 -16.45 0.19 -6.27
N ASP A 209 -16.72 -0.03 -7.57
CA ASP A 209 -16.12 -1.14 -8.31
C ASP A 209 -14.85 -0.72 -9.07
N ASP A 210 -14.71 0.56 -9.37
CA ASP A 210 -13.58 1.13 -10.07
C ASP A 210 -12.56 1.79 -9.10
N TRP A 211 -11.41 2.13 -9.65
CA TRP A 211 -10.33 2.81 -8.97
C TRP A 211 -10.21 4.24 -9.49
N VAL A 212 -9.91 5.19 -8.62
CA VAL A 212 -9.67 6.59 -8.93
C VAL A 212 -8.24 6.98 -8.61
N VAL A 213 -7.60 7.74 -9.50
CA VAL A 213 -6.26 8.30 -9.27
C VAL A 213 -6.38 9.55 -8.40
N CYS A 214 -5.50 9.67 -7.41
CA CYS A 214 -5.39 10.81 -6.52
C CYS A 214 -3.93 11.23 -6.40
N GLY A 215 -3.62 12.51 -6.63
CA GLY A 215 -2.26 13.04 -6.39
C GLY A 215 -1.71 13.88 -7.53
N GLN A 216 -0.37 14.07 -7.51
CA GLN A 216 0.30 15.11 -8.30
C GLN A 216 0.83 14.62 -9.65
N ALA A 217 0.92 13.30 -9.87
CA ALA A 217 1.53 12.73 -11.07
C ALA A 217 0.60 11.67 -11.67
N LYS A 218 1.12 10.53 -12.12
CA LYS A 218 0.36 9.59 -12.94
C LYS A 218 0.34 8.18 -12.36
N VAL A 219 -0.69 7.44 -12.77
CA VAL A 219 -0.73 5.98 -12.71
C VAL A 219 -0.64 5.44 -14.14
N HIS A 220 0.20 4.44 -14.35
CA HIS A 220 0.48 3.85 -15.64
C HIS A 220 -0.03 2.41 -15.65
N VAL A 221 -0.86 2.04 -16.60
CA VAL A 221 -1.21 0.66 -16.88
C VAL A 221 -0.12 0.10 -17.80
N LEU A 222 0.57 -0.96 -17.37
CA LEU A 222 1.77 -1.48 -18.03
C LEU A 222 1.55 -2.87 -18.62
N ASN A 223 0.62 -3.65 -18.06
CA ASN A 223 0.28 -4.99 -18.54
C ASN A 223 -1.11 -5.42 -18.04
N GLY A 224 -1.73 -6.40 -18.70
CA GLY A 224 -3.01 -7.02 -18.30
C GLY A 224 -4.26 -6.26 -18.74
N LEU A 225 -4.12 -4.99 -19.09
CA LEU A 225 -5.14 -4.11 -19.68
C LEU A 225 -4.47 -3.26 -20.77
N PRO A 226 -5.24 -2.56 -21.65
CA PRO A 226 -4.67 -1.65 -22.64
C PRO A 226 -3.79 -0.58 -21.99
N ASP A 227 -2.61 -0.32 -22.56
CA ASP A 227 -1.67 0.69 -22.08
C ASP A 227 -2.36 2.05 -21.97
N ARG A 228 -2.30 2.62 -20.77
CA ARG A 228 -2.94 3.89 -20.45
C ARG A 228 -2.16 4.60 -19.34
N GLN A 229 -2.11 5.93 -19.43
CA GLN A 229 -1.72 6.80 -18.33
C GLN A 229 -2.95 7.51 -17.79
N LEU A 230 -3.07 7.54 -16.47
CA LEU A 230 -4.19 8.20 -15.79
C LEU A 230 -3.62 9.30 -14.89
N ILE A 231 -4.35 10.40 -14.80
CA ILE A 231 -4.06 11.55 -13.94
C ILE A 231 -5.11 11.70 -12.85
N ASP A 232 -4.90 12.62 -11.95
CA ASP A 232 -5.80 12.92 -10.83
C ASP A 232 -7.28 13.01 -11.26
N GLY A 233 -8.16 12.34 -10.53
CA GLY A 233 -9.58 12.23 -10.79
C GLY A 233 -10.01 11.22 -11.86
N GLU A 234 -9.09 10.71 -12.69
CA GLU A 234 -9.43 9.69 -13.68
C GLU A 234 -9.69 8.33 -13.02
N ARG A 235 -10.60 7.55 -13.63
CA ARG A 235 -11.08 6.27 -13.09
C ARG A 235 -10.79 5.11 -14.05
N ILE A 236 -10.62 3.92 -13.48
CA ILE A 236 -10.36 2.69 -14.23
C ILE A 236 -10.86 1.46 -13.46
N PHE A 237 -11.38 0.48 -14.18
CA PHE A 237 -11.62 -0.86 -13.65
C PHE A 237 -10.34 -1.69 -13.73
N LEU A 238 -9.79 -2.06 -12.58
CA LEU A 238 -8.65 -2.99 -12.48
C LEU A 238 -9.17 -4.42 -12.24
N SER A 239 -9.96 -4.91 -13.19
CA SER A 239 -10.39 -6.30 -13.26
C SER A 239 -10.24 -6.79 -14.68
N ARG A 240 -9.87 -8.05 -14.86
CA ARG A 240 -9.86 -8.63 -16.21
C ARG A 240 -11.28 -8.71 -16.74
N PRO A 241 -11.50 -8.44 -18.04
CA PRO A 241 -12.73 -8.86 -18.67
C PRO A 241 -12.84 -10.38 -18.49
N ALA A 242 -14.02 -10.85 -18.06
CA ALA A 242 -14.29 -12.28 -18.01
C ALA A 242 -13.90 -12.87 -19.38
N SER A 243 -12.96 -13.84 -19.39
CA SER A 243 -12.60 -14.54 -20.60
C SER A 243 -13.89 -15.15 -21.15
N SER A 244 -14.35 -14.69 -22.30
CA SER A 244 -15.39 -15.37 -23.06
C SER A 244 -14.88 -16.78 -23.35
N LEU A 245 -15.40 -17.75 -22.61
CA LEU A 245 -15.26 -19.16 -22.89
C LEU A 245 -15.92 -19.51 -24.25
#